data_e8d357a416ab282d55de4ef5e6ce0844
#
_entry.id   e8d357a416ab282d55de4ef5e6ce0844
#
_cell.length_a   1.000
_cell.length_b   1.000
_cell.length_c   1.000
_cell.angle_alpha   90.00
_cell.angle_beta   90.00
_cell.angle_gamma   90.00
#
_symmetry.space_group_name_H-M   'P 1'
#
loop_
_entity.id
_entity.type
_entity.pdbx_description
1 polymer ?
#
loop_
_entity_poly.entity_id
_entity_poly.type
_entity_poly.pdbx_seq_one_letter_code
_entity_poly.pdbx_strand_id
1 'polypeptide(L)'
;MIRMYTPADLEQIVALFTQTVHNVGCSYYSPYELEAWAPLHPDIAEWRLLLDERYTMVMNAKDGITGFGCLNADGSAVEMLFTHHAHQNEGIGSAILESLEKEALHRGNSELKLITSATAWSFYQKRGYQYHHSEKKIYGAVEFDCQALCKSLPVFRDIRRKDRTLDNEKTMQLLETGEYGFLAMCGVNGYGYGIPMNYVLEGKSLYFHCAAEGFKLENIRQNNRVSFCVTGRTKILPGQFSTAYESALVFGRMVFDLSKEERYKALDLLVAKYSPGFVDISQKYINKSFHKTNILRLDMEHLSGKNKKS
;
A
#
# COMPACT_ATOMS: atom_id res chain seq x y z
N MET A 1 4.23 13.99 11.51
CA MET A 1 3.86 14.34 10.09
C MET A 1 5.01 13.98 9.16
N ILE A 2 4.72 13.34 8.02
CA ILE A 2 5.74 13.02 7.01
C ILE A 2 5.90 14.19 6.02
N ARG A 3 7.13 14.53 5.64
CA ARG A 3 7.47 15.59 4.68
C ARG A 3 8.83 15.34 4.02
N MET A 4 9.13 16.13 3.00
CA MET A 4 10.46 16.18 2.41
C MET A 4 11.50 16.68 3.42
N TYR A 5 12.72 16.16 3.28
CA TYR A 5 13.92 16.66 3.93
C TYR A 5 14.20 18.11 3.57
N THR A 6 14.76 18.86 4.49
CA THR A 6 15.34 20.19 4.27
C THR A 6 16.74 20.24 4.89
N PRO A 7 17.65 21.12 4.43
CA PRO A 7 19.00 21.23 5.00
C PRO A 7 19.05 21.49 6.52
N ALA A 8 17.98 22.05 7.09
CA ALA A 8 17.86 22.25 8.54
C ALA A 8 17.69 20.93 9.33
N ASP A 9 17.33 19.85 8.67
CA ASP A 9 17.13 18.54 9.28
C ASP A 9 18.40 17.72 9.41
N LEU A 10 19.48 18.14 8.73
CA LEU A 10 20.70 17.37 8.54
C LEU A 10 21.29 16.83 9.84
N GLU A 11 21.51 17.69 10.81
CA GLU A 11 22.13 17.32 12.09
C GLU A 11 21.27 16.31 12.86
N GLN A 12 19.93 16.50 12.84
CA GLN A 12 19.00 15.57 13.50
C GLN A 12 18.96 14.20 12.81
N ILE A 13 19.04 14.16 11.47
CA ILE A 13 19.09 12.91 10.70
C ILE A 13 20.37 12.14 11.01
N VAL A 14 21.51 12.81 10.99
CA VAL A 14 22.80 12.18 11.28
C VAL A 14 22.84 11.65 12.70
N ALA A 15 22.39 12.44 13.68
CA ALA A 15 22.28 12.00 15.07
C ALA A 15 21.35 10.79 15.23
N LEU A 16 20.16 10.82 14.59
CA LEU A 16 19.21 9.72 14.59
C LEU A 16 19.82 8.44 14.01
N PHE A 17 20.51 8.54 12.88
CA PHE A 17 21.18 7.41 12.24
C PHE A 17 22.20 6.78 13.18
N THR A 18 23.17 7.57 13.67
CA THR A 18 24.25 7.09 14.55
C THR A 18 23.67 6.49 15.83
N GLN A 19 22.75 7.18 16.51
CA GLN A 19 22.11 6.67 17.72
C GLN A 19 21.34 5.37 17.47
N THR A 20 20.60 5.27 16.36
CA THR A 20 19.81 4.08 16.05
C THR A 20 20.72 2.89 15.78
N VAL A 21 21.76 3.07 14.97
CA VAL A 21 22.72 1.98 14.68
C VAL A 21 23.39 1.47 15.95
N HIS A 22 23.87 2.36 16.81
CA HIS A 22 24.54 1.97 18.04
C HIS A 22 23.58 1.35 19.08
N ASN A 23 22.38 1.91 19.28
CA ASN A 23 21.46 1.39 20.29
C ASN A 23 20.73 0.10 19.87
N VAL A 24 20.42 -0.06 18.58
CA VAL A 24 19.74 -1.25 18.07
C VAL A 24 20.75 -2.33 17.65
N GLY A 25 21.84 -1.90 17.02
CA GLY A 25 22.86 -2.80 16.48
C GLY A 25 23.73 -3.49 17.54
N CYS A 26 23.85 -2.93 18.75
CA CYS A 26 24.71 -3.48 19.81
C CYS A 26 24.38 -4.93 20.22
N SER A 27 23.20 -5.43 19.93
CA SER A 27 22.79 -6.81 20.14
C SER A 27 23.28 -7.78 19.05
N TYR A 28 23.81 -7.26 17.93
CA TYR A 28 24.14 -8.04 16.74
C TYR A 28 25.55 -7.81 16.23
N TYR A 29 26.16 -6.66 16.53
CA TYR A 29 27.45 -6.21 16.01
C TYR A 29 28.37 -5.78 17.14
N SER A 30 29.66 -5.97 16.96
CA SER A 30 30.67 -5.48 17.87
C SER A 30 30.79 -3.95 17.84
N PRO A 31 31.38 -3.32 18.88
CA PRO A 31 31.62 -1.87 18.87
C PRO A 31 32.45 -1.40 17.67
N TYR A 32 33.39 -2.22 17.20
CA TYR A 32 34.21 -1.93 16.02
C TYR A 32 33.40 -1.90 14.72
N GLU A 33 32.49 -2.86 14.55
CA GLU A 33 31.57 -2.91 13.41
C GLU A 33 30.60 -1.73 13.44
N LEU A 34 30.04 -1.41 14.60
CA LEU A 34 29.12 -0.29 14.75
C LEU A 34 29.78 1.06 14.41
N GLU A 35 31.04 1.27 14.86
CA GLU A 35 31.81 2.45 14.55
C GLU A 35 32.16 2.55 13.05
N ALA A 36 32.46 1.41 12.41
CA ALA A 36 32.69 1.37 10.98
C ALA A 36 31.43 1.69 10.16
N TRP A 37 30.24 1.23 10.61
CA TRP A 37 28.98 1.46 9.93
C TRP A 37 28.43 2.89 10.17
N ALA A 38 28.48 3.35 11.42
CA ALA A 38 27.94 4.63 11.85
C ALA A 38 28.93 5.33 12.80
N PRO A 39 29.94 6.02 12.28
CA PRO A 39 30.94 6.72 13.09
C PRO A 39 30.28 7.68 14.09
N LEU A 40 30.80 7.76 15.32
CA LEU A 40 30.33 8.70 16.35
C LEU A 40 30.62 10.15 15.96
N HIS A 41 31.60 10.37 15.08
CA HIS A 41 31.95 11.69 14.52
C HIS A 41 31.86 11.64 12.98
N PRO A 42 30.63 11.63 12.42
CA PRO A 42 30.43 11.53 10.98
C PRO A 42 30.80 12.84 10.27
N ASP A 43 31.22 12.74 9.02
CA ASP A 43 31.42 13.92 8.16
C ASP A 43 30.06 14.51 7.73
N ILE A 44 29.68 15.63 8.32
CA ILE A 44 28.42 16.34 8.05
C ILE A 44 28.36 16.86 6.61
N ALA A 45 29.52 17.22 6.01
CA ALA A 45 29.53 17.69 4.62
C ALA A 45 29.25 16.56 3.63
N GLU A 46 29.78 15.37 3.88
CA GLU A 46 29.48 14.16 3.10
C GLU A 46 27.99 13.79 3.22
N TRP A 47 27.43 13.81 4.43
CA TRP A 47 26.02 13.56 4.66
C TRP A 47 25.11 14.56 3.93
N ARG A 48 25.49 15.83 3.90
CA ARG A 48 24.75 16.85 3.16
C ARG A 48 24.69 16.52 1.67
N LEU A 49 25.82 16.27 1.04
CA LEU A 49 25.89 15.90 -0.37
C LEU A 49 25.03 14.67 -0.66
N LEU A 50 25.14 13.66 0.21
CA LEU A 50 24.39 12.42 0.08
C LEU A 50 22.88 12.65 0.13
N LEU A 51 22.35 13.44 1.06
CA LEU A 51 20.93 13.69 1.20
C LEU A 51 20.38 14.67 0.15
N ASP A 52 21.17 15.64 -0.31
CA ASP A 52 20.77 16.62 -1.33
C ASP A 52 20.61 15.97 -2.72
N GLU A 53 21.37 14.90 -3.01
CA GLU A 53 21.28 14.16 -4.26
C GLU A 53 20.13 13.12 -4.29
N ARG A 54 19.47 12.88 -3.16
CA ARG A 54 18.48 11.81 -2.98
C ARG A 54 17.09 12.36 -2.74
N TYR A 55 16.10 11.53 -3.05
CA TYR A 55 14.73 11.81 -2.60
C TYR A 55 14.58 11.36 -1.15
N THR A 56 14.67 12.30 -0.23
CA THR A 56 14.68 12.02 1.20
C THR A 56 13.40 12.49 1.89
N MET A 57 12.79 11.59 2.65
CA MET A 57 11.60 11.85 3.47
C MET A 57 11.93 11.75 4.96
N VAL A 58 11.33 12.62 5.74
CA VAL A 58 11.44 12.63 7.21
C VAL A 58 10.08 12.53 7.87
N MET A 59 10.03 11.88 9.02
CA MET A 59 8.86 11.85 9.91
C MET A 59 9.14 12.75 11.12
N ASN A 60 8.33 13.80 11.27
CA ASN A 60 8.40 14.70 12.42
C ASN A 60 7.35 14.35 13.47
N ALA A 61 7.76 14.33 14.74
CA ALA A 61 6.93 14.39 15.93
C ALA A 61 7.09 15.74 16.65
N LYS A 62 6.52 15.87 17.85
CA LYS A 62 6.65 17.11 18.64
C LYS A 62 8.09 17.40 19.05
N ASP A 63 8.88 16.37 19.27
CA ASP A 63 10.24 16.45 19.84
C ASP A 63 11.34 16.33 18.76
N GLY A 64 10.99 16.42 17.48
CA GLY A 64 11.94 16.36 16.37
C GLY A 64 11.70 15.23 15.37
N ILE A 65 12.75 14.85 14.65
CA ILE A 65 12.70 13.80 13.63
C ILE A 65 12.74 12.42 14.30
N THR A 66 11.70 11.61 14.03
CA THR A 66 11.56 10.26 14.58
C THR A 66 11.88 9.15 13.56
N GLY A 67 12.09 9.52 12.30
CA GLY A 67 12.53 8.59 11.27
C GLY A 67 12.81 9.31 9.96
N PHE A 68 13.64 8.69 9.13
CA PHE A 68 13.90 9.15 7.77
C PHE A 68 14.15 7.97 6.84
N GLY A 69 14.02 8.23 5.54
CA GLY A 69 14.40 7.28 4.50
C GLY A 69 14.61 7.97 3.17
N CYS A 70 15.41 7.38 2.30
CA CYS A 70 15.69 7.95 1.00
C CYS A 70 15.71 6.92 -0.13
N LEU A 71 15.37 7.39 -1.32
CA LEU A 71 15.61 6.71 -2.58
C LEU A 71 16.92 7.20 -3.19
N ASN A 72 17.56 6.32 -3.97
CA ASN A 72 18.64 6.73 -4.86
C ASN A 72 18.15 7.72 -5.93
N ALA A 73 19.05 8.27 -6.71
CA ALA A 73 18.77 9.36 -7.66
C ALA A 73 17.68 9.00 -8.70
N ASP A 74 17.65 7.78 -9.22
CA ASP A 74 16.65 7.32 -10.20
C ASP A 74 15.36 6.76 -9.56
N GLY A 75 15.31 6.64 -8.23
CA GLY A 75 14.16 6.14 -7.49
C GLY A 75 13.98 4.62 -7.54
N SER A 76 14.96 3.86 -8.03
CA SER A 76 14.86 2.39 -8.19
C SER A 76 15.21 1.60 -6.93
N ALA A 77 15.84 2.25 -5.94
CA ALA A 77 16.27 1.59 -4.71
C ALA A 77 16.05 2.47 -3.46
N VAL A 78 15.65 1.85 -2.36
CA VAL A 78 15.71 2.45 -1.02
C VAL A 78 17.15 2.27 -0.52
N GLU A 79 17.83 3.38 -0.28
CA GLU A 79 19.22 3.33 0.22
C GLU A 79 19.28 3.42 1.73
N MET A 80 18.37 4.16 2.36
CA MET A 80 18.29 4.28 3.80
C MET A 80 16.83 4.25 4.27
N LEU A 81 16.60 3.62 5.42
CA LEU A 81 15.35 3.69 6.15
C LEU A 81 15.64 3.45 7.64
N PHE A 82 15.55 4.48 8.44
CA PHE A 82 15.84 4.44 9.86
C PHE A 82 14.71 5.04 10.68
N THR A 83 14.40 4.40 11.80
CA THR A 83 13.46 4.90 12.81
C THR A 83 14.21 5.05 14.12
N HIS A 84 14.05 6.19 14.78
CA HIS A 84 14.68 6.48 16.06
C HIS A 84 14.47 5.31 17.05
N HIS A 85 15.52 4.90 17.75
CA HIS A 85 15.50 3.71 18.61
C HIS A 85 14.39 3.74 19.69
N ALA A 86 14.02 4.92 20.19
CA ALA A 86 12.94 5.09 21.17
C ALA A 86 11.52 5.07 20.55
N HIS A 87 11.38 5.14 19.24
CA HIS A 87 10.10 5.20 18.50
C HIS A 87 9.88 4.00 17.58
N GLN A 88 10.48 2.87 17.89
CA GLN A 88 10.29 1.64 17.13
C GLN A 88 8.89 1.05 17.36
N ASN A 89 8.36 0.33 16.35
CA ASN A 89 7.04 -0.30 16.36
C ASN A 89 5.83 0.67 16.40
N GLU A 90 6.05 1.97 16.20
CA GLU A 90 4.99 3.00 16.10
C GLU A 90 4.49 3.21 14.65
N GLY A 91 4.87 2.37 13.71
CA GLY A 91 4.47 2.47 12.30
C GLY A 91 5.25 3.47 11.47
N ILE A 92 6.22 4.19 12.05
CA ILE A 92 7.00 5.25 11.39
C ILE A 92 7.74 4.73 10.15
N GLY A 93 8.51 3.65 10.29
CA GLY A 93 9.24 3.04 9.17
C GLY A 93 8.31 2.58 8.05
N SER A 94 7.09 2.11 8.39
CA SER A 94 6.09 1.72 7.40
C SER A 94 5.57 2.91 6.61
N ALA A 95 5.25 4.01 7.27
CA ALA A 95 4.74 5.22 6.65
C ALA A 95 5.78 5.87 5.72
N ILE A 96 7.06 5.87 6.13
CA ILE A 96 8.16 6.38 5.30
C ILE A 96 8.34 5.48 4.07
N LEU A 97 8.42 4.15 4.26
CA LEU A 97 8.59 3.20 3.16
C LEU A 97 7.45 3.30 2.14
N GLU A 98 6.20 3.41 2.59
CA GLU A 98 5.04 3.62 1.71
C GLU A 98 5.16 4.91 0.89
N SER A 99 5.69 5.99 1.48
CA SER A 99 5.92 7.24 0.78
C SER A 99 7.01 7.10 -0.29
N LEU A 100 8.10 6.37 0.01
CA LEU A 100 9.16 6.08 -0.94
C LEU A 100 8.67 5.17 -2.09
N GLU A 101 7.86 4.17 -1.80
CA GLU A 101 7.23 3.30 -2.81
C GLU A 101 6.33 4.08 -3.77
N LYS A 102 5.54 5.04 -3.26
CA LYS A 102 4.71 5.94 -4.09
C LYS A 102 5.56 6.81 -5.01
N GLU A 103 6.67 7.35 -4.50
CA GLU A 103 7.59 8.16 -5.32
C GLU A 103 8.29 7.30 -6.38
N ALA A 104 8.75 6.10 -6.04
CA ALA A 104 9.33 5.18 -7.00
C ALA A 104 8.36 4.87 -8.16
N LEU A 105 7.09 4.61 -7.84
CA LEU A 105 6.02 4.45 -8.82
C LEU A 105 5.81 5.70 -9.67
N HIS A 106 5.79 6.89 -9.05
CA HIS A 106 5.64 8.17 -9.75
C HIS A 106 6.78 8.40 -10.76
N ARG A 107 7.99 7.93 -10.46
CA ARG A 107 9.15 7.94 -11.38
C ARG A 107 9.11 6.83 -12.42
N GLY A 108 8.08 5.99 -12.41
CA GLY A 108 7.89 4.91 -13.40
C GLY A 108 8.58 3.60 -13.07
N ASN A 109 9.13 3.45 -11.86
CA ASN A 109 9.74 2.21 -11.42
C ASN A 109 8.67 1.17 -11.11
N SER A 110 8.74 0.00 -11.73
CA SER A 110 7.84 -1.14 -11.48
C SER A 110 8.38 -2.12 -10.44
N GLU A 111 9.60 -1.91 -9.99
CA GLU A 111 10.29 -2.68 -8.96
C GLU A 111 11.09 -1.73 -8.07
N LEU A 112 11.13 -2.00 -6.77
CA LEU A 112 11.94 -1.28 -5.81
C LEU A 112 12.87 -2.27 -5.11
N LYS A 113 14.16 -1.92 -5.07
CA LYS A 113 15.23 -2.72 -4.49
C LYS A 113 15.71 -2.10 -3.18
N LEU A 114 16.31 -2.90 -2.33
CA LEU A 114 17.05 -2.44 -1.16
C LEU A 114 18.04 -3.49 -0.69
N ILE A 115 19.00 -3.03 0.10
CA ILE A 115 19.95 -3.89 0.80
C ILE A 115 19.71 -3.72 2.29
N THR A 116 19.57 -4.81 3.01
CA THR A 116 19.25 -4.80 4.44
C THR A 116 20.15 -5.74 5.22
N SER A 117 20.35 -5.39 6.49
CA SER A 117 20.93 -6.31 7.48
C SER A 117 19.94 -7.41 7.86
N ALA A 118 20.43 -8.49 8.46
CA ALA A 118 19.58 -9.57 8.95
C ALA A 118 18.52 -9.10 9.97
N THR A 119 18.82 -8.04 10.72
CA THR A 119 17.95 -7.49 11.76
C THR A 119 16.65 -6.88 11.23
N ALA A 120 16.68 -6.29 10.03
CA ALA A 120 15.53 -5.63 9.42
C ALA A 120 14.78 -6.52 8.40
N TRP A 121 15.24 -7.73 8.14
CA TRP A 121 14.63 -8.67 7.18
C TRP A 121 13.13 -8.86 7.40
N SER A 122 12.71 -9.18 8.63
CA SER A 122 11.30 -9.46 8.94
C SER A 122 10.39 -8.25 8.72
N PHE A 123 10.92 -7.03 8.89
CA PHE A 123 10.20 -5.80 8.62
C PHE A 123 9.83 -5.67 7.13
N TYR A 124 10.78 -5.92 6.23
CA TYR A 124 10.59 -5.82 4.79
C TYR A 124 9.76 -6.98 4.23
N GLN A 125 9.98 -8.20 4.73
CA GLN A 125 9.22 -9.38 4.32
C GLN A 125 7.72 -9.21 4.57
N LYS A 126 7.33 -8.69 5.74
CA LYS A 126 5.93 -8.37 6.07
C LYS A 126 5.31 -7.32 5.14
N ARG A 127 6.13 -6.58 4.37
CA ARG A 127 5.71 -5.54 3.41
C ARG A 127 5.84 -5.97 1.95
N GLY A 128 6.04 -7.26 1.73
CA GLY A 128 6.03 -7.87 0.40
C GLY A 128 7.36 -7.81 -0.34
N TYR A 129 8.45 -7.44 0.33
CA TYR A 129 9.80 -7.59 -0.22
C TYR A 129 10.22 -9.05 -0.17
N GLN A 130 10.83 -9.50 -1.25
CA GLN A 130 11.32 -10.86 -1.41
C GLN A 130 12.84 -10.87 -1.49
N TYR A 131 13.45 -11.96 -1.00
CA TYR A 131 14.87 -12.19 -1.12
C TYR A 131 15.27 -12.31 -2.59
N HIS A 132 16.33 -11.64 -2.96
CA HIS A 132 16.91 -11.72 -4.29
C HIS A 132 18.27 -12.46 -4.25
N HIS A 133 19.25 -11.95 -3.49
CA HIS A 133 20.55 -12.58 -3.28
C HIS A 133 21.22 -12.05 -2.01
N SER A 134 22.28 -12.75 -1.56
CA SER A 134 23.17 -12.24 -0.52
C SER A 134 24.19 -11.29 -1.11
N GLU A 135 24.51 -10.23 -0.38
CA GLU A 135 25.45 -9.19 -0.80
C GLU A 135 26.34 -8.80 0.38
N LYS A 136 27.55 -8.33 0.10
CA LYS A 136 28.47 -7.80 1.10
C LYS A 136 28.58 -6.29 0.95
N LYS A 137 28.42 -5.58 2.06
CA LYS A 137 28.70 -4.14 2.15
C LYS A 137 29.98 -3.90 2.95
N ILE A 138 30.79 -3.00 2.46
CA ILE A 138 32.07 -2.64 3.11
C ILE A 138 31.93 -1.21 3.64
N TYR A 139 32.15 -1.04 4.94
CA TYR A 139 32.26 0.25 5.59
C TYR A 139 33.66 0.34 6.23
N GLY A 140 34.48 1.27 5.73
CA GLY A 140 35.89 1.33 6.09
C GLY A 140 36.64 0.03 5.75
N ALA A 141 37.15 -0.67 6.76
CA ALA A 141 37.79 -1.98 6.61
C ALA A 141 36.93 -3.18 7.03
N VAL A 142 35.64 -2.94 7.32
CA VAL A 142 34.72 -3.97 7.84
C VAL A 142 33.73 -4.39 6.76
N GLU A 143 33.59 -5.70 6.61
CA GLU A 143 32.65 -6.33 5.69
C GLU A 143 31.40 -6.82 6.44
N PHE A 144 30.22 -6.48 5.94
CA PHE A 144 28.92 -6.85 6.49
C PHE A 144 28.17 -7.76 5.54
N ASP A 145 27.69 -8.89 6.06
CA ASP A 145 26.78 -9.76 5.33
C ASP A 145 25.39 -9.12 5.29
N CYS A 146 24.93 -8.79 4.08
CA CYS A 146 23.67 -8.15 3.81
C CYS A 146 22.80 -8.99 2.87
N GLN A 147 21.54 -8.63 2.76
CA GLN A 147 20.58 -9.26 1.87
C GLN A 147 19.99 -8.22 0.94
N ALA A 148 20.10 -8.48 -0.36
CA ALA A 148 19.41 -7.72 -1.37
C ALA A 148 17.96 -8.21 -1.48
N LEU A 149 17.02 -7.31 -1.38
CA LEU A 149 15.60 -7.56 -1.48
C LEU A 149 15.01 -6.80 -2.64
N CYS A 150 13.93 -7.31 -3.21
CA CYS A 150 13.15 -6.61 -4.21
C CYS A 150 11.64 -6.74 -3.94
N LYS A 151 10.89 -5.76 -4.41
CA LYS A 151 9.43 -5.73 -4.38
C LYS A 151 8.89 -5.21 -5.70
N SER A 152 8.04 -6.00 -6.36
CA SER A 152 7.27 -5.50 -7.51
C SER A 152 6.24 -4.47 -7.03
N LEU A 153 6.30 -3.28 -7.59
CA LEU A 153 5.35 -2.20 -7.33
C LEU A 153 4.18 -2.28 -8.32
N PRO A 154 2.94 -2.04 -7.90
CA PRO A 154 1.79 -2.07 -8.80
C PRO A 154 1.81 -0.85 -9.71
N VAL A 155 2.08 -1.04 -10.99
CA VAL A 155 1.99 0.02 -12.01
C VAL A 155 0.57 0.05 -12.56
N PHE A 156 -0.18 1.10 -12.26
CA PHE A 156 -1.49 1.34 -12.83
C PHE A 156 -1.36 2.23 -14.07
N ARG A 157 -1.86 1.74 -15.20
CA ARG A 157 -1.79 2.49 -16.46
C ARG A 157 -2.89 3.54 -16.51
N ASP A 158 -2.52 4.73 -16.94
CA ASP A 158 -3.46 5.78 -17.27
C ASP A 158 -4.46 5.36 -18.35
N ILE A 159 -5.67 5.94 -18.29
CA ILE A 159 -6.67 5.77 -19.34
C ILE A 159 -6.11 6.34 -20.65
N ARG A 160 -5.96 5.48 -21.67
CA ARG A 160 -5.43 5.86 -22.98
C ARG A 160 -6.25 7.00 -23.67
N ARG A 161 -7.57 6.95 -23.53
CA ARG A 161 -8.48 7.97 -24.05
C ARG A 161 -8.70 9.04 -22.98
N LYS A 162 -7.81 10.03 -22.93
CA LYS A 162 -7.86 11.12 -21.96
C LYS A 162 -9.17 11.92 -22.06
N ASP A 163 -9.73 12.07 -23.29
CA ASP A 163 -11.03 12.67 -23.57
C ASP A 163 -12.23 11.93 -22.92
N ARG A 164 -12.01 10.73 -22.40
CA ARG A 164 -13.03 9.91 -21.74
C ARG A 164 -12.75 9.70 -20.25
N THR A 165 -11.78 10.38 -19.70
CA THR A 165 -11.49 10.27 -18.28
C THR A 165 -12.60 10.96 -17.49
N LEU A 166 -13.15 10.25 -16.52
CA LEU A 166 -14.08 10.78 -15.53
C LEU A 166 -13.26 11.30 -14.33
N ASP A 167 -13.61 12.45 -13.81
CA ASP A 167 -12.94 13.00 -12.64
C ASP A 167 -13.16 12.13 -11.39
N ASN A 168 -12.28 12.30 -10.39
CA ASN A 168 -12.30 11.47 -9.21
C ASN A 168 -13.59 11.58 -8.41
N GLU A 169 -14.18 12.78 -8.33
CA GLU A 169 -15.42 13.03 -7.58
C GLU A 169 -16.58 12.24 -8.19
N LYS A 170 -16.78 12.37 -9.50
CA LYS A 170 -17.81 11.60 -10.23
C LYS A 170 -17.56 10.11 -10.22
N THR A 171 -16.28 9.70 -10.27
CA THR A 171 -15.91 8.28 -10.19
C THR A 171 -16.25 7.71 -8.81
N MET A 172 -15.99 8.44 -7.73
CA MET A 172 -16.40 8.06 -6.37
C MET A 172 -17.92 8.03 -6.23
N GLN A 173 -18.62 9.03 -6.76
CA GLN A 173 -20.09 9.07 -6.76
C GLN A 173 -20.69 7.85 -7.50
N LEU A 174 -20.08 7.42 -8.61
CA LEU A 174 -20.49 6.22 -9.33
C LEU A 174 -20.30 4.95 -8.49
N LEU A 175 -19.21 4.87 -7.73
CA LEU A 175 -19.00 3.77 -6.76
C LEU A 175 -20.01 3.82 -5.61
N GLU A 176 -20.35 4.98 -5.11
CA GLU A 176 -21.31 5.13 -4.01
C GLU A 176 -22.71 4.72 -4.41
N THR A 177 -23.16 5.15 -5.59
CA THR A 177 -24.52 4.95 -6.09
C THR A 177 -24.74 3.64 -6.84
N GLY A 178 -23.66 2.97 -7.29
CA GLY A 178 -23.75 1.73 -8.05
C GLY A 178 -24.37 0.59 -7.23
N GLU A 179 -25.26 -0.19 -7.84
CA GLU A 179 -25.97 -1.28 -7.17
C GLU A 179 -25.11 -2.54 -7.02
N TYR A 180 -24.32 -2.89 -8.03
CA TYR A 180 -23.38 -4.00 -8.03
C TYR A 180 -22.21 -3.72 -8.97
N GLY A 181 -21.18 -4.53 -8.88
CA GLY A 181 -20.06 -4.50 -9.81
C GLY A 181 -19.49 -5.90 -10.02
N PHE A 182 -18.50 -6.00 -10.88
CA PHE A 182 -17.79 -7.22 -11.19
C PHE A 182 -16.46 -7.26 -10.46
N LEU A 183 -16.32 -8.23 -9.56
CA LEU A 183 -15.05 -8.56 -8.90
C LEU A 183 -14.27 -9.50 -9.80
N ALA A 184 -13.10 -9.08 -10.26
CA ALA A 184 -12.20 -9.88 -11.07
C ALA A 184 -10.91 -10.20 -10.32
N MET A 185 -10.45 -11.43 -10.41
CA MET A 185 -9.29 -11.97 -9.72
C MET A 185 -8.55 -13.01 -10.59
N CYS A 186 -7.30 -13.31 -10.22
CA CYS A 186 -6.56 -14.39 -10.83
C CYS A 186 -7.08 -15.73 -10.28
N GLY A 187 -7.49 -16.62 -11.17
CA GLY A 187 -7.90 -17.97 -10.79
C GLY A 187 -6.69 -18.86 -10.51
N VAL A 188 -6.78 -19.72 -9.51
CA VAL A 188 -5.76 -20.74 -9.17
C VAL A 188 -5.45 -21.68 -10.32
N ASN A 189 -6.38 -21.80 -11.29
CA ASN A 189 -6.25 -22.59 -12.50
C ASN A 189 -5.66 -21.82 -13.70
N GLY A 190 -5.20 -20.59 -13.48
CA GLY A 190 -4.63 -19.73 -14.52
C GLY A 190 -5.62 -18.95 -15.37
N TYR A 191 -6.93 -19.15 -15.20
CA TYR A 191 -7.96 -18.35 -15.86
C TYR A 191 -8.28 -17.09 -15.05
N GLY A 192 -8.67 -16.01 -15.74
CA GLY A 192 -9.31 -14.88 -15.06
C GLY A 192 -10.68 -15.30 -14.53
N TYR A 193 -10.96 -15.02 -13.26
CA TYR A 193 -12.24 -15.33 -12.63
C TYR A 193 -12.95 -14.03 -12.22
N GLY A 194 -14.13 -13.79 -12.80
CA GLY A 194 -14.93 -12.60 -12.55
C GLY A 194 -16.36 -12.94 -12.17
N ILE A 195 -16.90 -12.29 -11.13
CA ILE A 195 -18.27 -12.52 -10.65
C ILE A 195 -18.97 -11.21 -10.28
N PRO A 196 -20.28 -11.06 -10.49
CA PRO A 196 -21.04 -9.94 -9.98
C PRO A 196 -21.16 -10.01 -8.46
N MET A 197 -21.01 -8.89 -7.77
CA MET A 197 -21.17 -8.78 -6.34
C MET A 197 -21.82 -7.45 -5.93
N ASN A 198 -22.74 -7.53 -4.97
CA ASN A 198 -23.19 -6.36 -4.22
C ASN A 198 -22.07 -5.89 -3.27
N TYR A 199 -22.02 -4.61 -3.02
CA TYR A 199 -20.95 -4.00 -2.22
C TYR A 199 -21.44 -2.70 -1.55
N VAL A 200 -20.70 -2.26 -0.55
CA VAL A 200 -20.85 -0.92 0.01
C VAL A 200 -19.49 -0.22 0.10
N LEU A 201 -19.48 1.06 -0.20
CA LEU A 201 -18.31 1.93 -0.06
C LEU A 201 -18.27 2.54 1.33
N GLU A 202 -17.13 2.49 2.00
CA GLU A 202 -16.85 3.21 3.24
C GLU A 202 -15.42 3.77 3.18
N GLY A 203 -15.30 5.07 3.09
CA GLY A 203 -14.01 5.75 2.92
C GLY A 203 -13.30 5.33 1.64
N LYS A 204 -12.15 4.66 1.76
CA LYS A 204 -11.36 4.11 0.65
C LYS A 204 -11.44 2.58 0.56
N SER A 205 -12.48 1.98 1.11
CA SER A 205 -12.64 0.53 1.10
C SER A 205 -14.02 0.12 0.62
N LEU A 206 -14.09 -1.02 -0.09
CA LEU A 206 -15.33 -1.65 -0.50
C LEU A 206 -15.54 -2.91 0.34
N TYR A 207 -16.74 -3.09 0.88
CA TYR A 207 -17.10 -4.27 1.66
C TYR A 207 -18.08 -5.15 0.89
N PHE A 208 -17.85 -6.44 0.98
CA PHE A 208 -18.65 -7.49 0.32
C PHE A 208 -19.06 -8.54 1.33
N HIS A 209 -20.26 -9.10 1.19
CA HIS A 209 -20.64 -10.31 1.90
C HIS A 209 -20.58 -11.52 0.98
N CYS A 210 -20.23 -12.68 1.52
CA CYS A 210 -20.23 -13.93 0.77
C CYS A 210 -20.37 -15.14 1.71
N ALA A 211 -20.49 -16.33 1.12
CA ALA A 211 -20.42 -17.59 1.87
C ALA A 211 -19.03 -17.77 2.51
N ALA A 212 -18.95 -18.66 3.51
CA ALA A 212 -17.72 -18.94 4.23
C ALA A 212 -16.67 -19.69 3.39
N GLU A 213 -17.08 -20.33 2.29
CA GLU A 213 -16.22 -21.12 1.41
C GLU A 213 -16.59 -20.91 -0.07
N GLY A 214 -15.74 -21.40 -0.97
CA GLY A 214 -15.94 -21.40 -2.41
C GLY A 214 -14.74 -20.88 -3.21
N PHE A 215 -14.76 -21.15 -4.50
CA PHE A 215 -13.65 -20.92 -5.44
C PHE A 215 -13.14 -19.46 -5.44
N LYS A 216 -14.02 -18.49 -5.24
CA LYS A 216 -13.66 -17.09 -5.03
C LYS A 216 -12.65 -16.92 -3.89
N LEU A 217 -12.93 -17.52 -2.74
CA LEU A 217 -12.08 -17.40 -1.56
C LEU A 217 -10.74 -18.12 -1.73
N GLU A 218 -10.72 -19.24 -2.44
CA GLU A 218 -9.48 -19.93 -2.80
C GLU A 218 -8.58 -19.04 -3.66
N ASN A 219 -9.15 -18.46 -4.72
CA ASN A 219 -8.43 -17.54 -5.60
C ASN A 219 -7.84 -16.34 -4.85
N ILE A 220 -8.65 -15.69 -4.01
CA ILE A 220 -8.22 -14.51 -3.28
C ILE A 220 -7.16 -14.86 -2.21
N ARG A 221 -7.24 -16.03 -1.57
CA ARG A 221 -6.20 -16.49 -0.62
C ARG A 221 -4.85 -16.70 -1.31
N GLN A 222 -4.85 -17.20 -2.54
CA GLN A 222 -3.62 -17.36 -3.32
C GLN A 222 -3.07 -16.02 -3.83
N ASN A 223 -3.96 -15.12 -4.30
CA ASN A 223 -3.60 -13.80 -4.77
C ASN A 223 -4.70 -12.80 -4.40
N ASN A 224 -4.42 -11.97 -3.41
CA ASN A 224 -5.39 -11.01 -2.91
C ASN A 224 -5.46 -9.71 -3.72
N ARG A 225 -4.68 -9.56 -4.79
CA ARG A 225 -4.78 -8.44 -5.73
C ARG A 225 -5.96 -8.67 -6.66
N VAL A 226 -6.90 -7.75 -6.63
CA VAL A 226 -8.15 -7.84 -7.38
C VAL A 226 -8.47 -6.53 -8.08
N SER A 227 -9.37 -6.59 -9.04
CA SER A 227 -10.04 -5.40 -9.56
C SER A 227 -11.54 -5.50 -9.42
N PHE A 228 -12.19 -4.36 -9.22
CA PHE A 228 -13.65 -4.27 -9.12
C PHE A 228 -14.17 -3.20 -10.06
N CYS A 229 -15.07 -3.57 -10.96
CA CYS A 229 -15.62 -2.67 -11.97
C CYS A 229 -17.11 -2.43 -11.72
N VAL A 230 -17.48 -1.18 -11.59
CA VAL A 230 -18.88 -0.73 -11.54
C VAL A 230 -19.23 -0.05 -12.85
N THR A 231 -20.33 -0.45 -13.46
CA THR A 231 -20.86 0.16 -14.68
C THR A 231 -22.03 1.03 -14.30
N GLY A 232 -21.98 2.32 -14.70
CA GLY A 232 -23.09 3.25 -14.56
C GLY A 232 -24.06 3.17 -15.74
N ARG A 233 -24.60 4.32 -16.12
CA ARG A 233 -25.56 4.39 -17.24
C ARG A 233 -24.92 3.97 -18.55
N THR A 234 -25.63 3.16 -19.31
CA THR A 234 -25.26 2.77 -20.66
C THR A 234 -26.39 3.10 -21.63
N LYS A 235 -26.05 3.57 -22.85
CA LYS A 235 -27.00 3.85 -23.91
C LYS A 235 -26.38 3.50 -25.27
N ILE A 236 -27.04 2.64 -26.01
CA ILE A 236 -26.63 2.32 -27.37
C ILE A 236 -26.89 3.53 -28.26
N LEU A 237 -25.94 3.87 -29.11
CA LEU A 237 -26.02 4.97 -30.10
C LEU A 237 -25.92 4.39 -31.51
N PRO A 238 -26.98 3.83 -32.09
CA PRO A 238 -26.95 3.08 -33.34
C PRO A 238 -26.38 3.88 -34.51
N GLY A 239 -26.82 5.15 -34.64
CA GLY A 239 -26.38 6.05 -35.71
C GLY A 239 -24.91 6.49 -35.61
N GLN A 240 -24.25 6.24 -34.46
CA GLN A 240 -22.83 6.49 -34.24
C GLN A 240 -21.99 5.21 -34.16
N PHE A 241 -22.60 4.05 -34.35
CA PHE A 241 -21.97 2.72 -34.19
C PHE A 241 -21.21 2.63 -32.85
N SER A 242 -21.84 3.07 -31.76
CA SER A 242 -21.18 3.26 -30.47
C SER A 242 -22.14 3.10 -29.28
N THR A 243 -21.56 3.13 -28.08
CA THR A 243 -22.29 3.12 -26.81
C THR A 243 -21.80 4.27 -25.95
N ALA A 244 -22.73 5.06 -25.41
CA ALA A 244 -22.46 5.95 -24.29
C ALA A 244 -22.45 5.12 -23.00
N TYR A 245 -21.51 5.38 -22.10
CA TYR A 245 -21.32 4.61 -20.88
C TYR A 245 -20.57 5.39 -19.80
N GLU A 246 -20.70 4.92 -18.59
CA GLU A 246 -19.88 5.33 -17.45
C GLU A 246 -19.38 4.07 -16.74
N SER A 247 -18.15 4.10 -16.24
CA SER A 247 -17.59 3.03 -15.44
C SER A 247 -16.56 3.55 -14.45
N ALA A 248 -16.53 2.91 -13.28
CA ALA A 248 -15.49 3.06 -12.28
C ALA A 248 -14.73 1.74 -12.15
N LEU A 249 -13.41 1.79 -12.19
CA LEU A 249 -12.53 0.64 -12.03
C LEU A 249 -11.60 0.86 -10.84
N VAL A 250 -11.74 0.00 -9.85
CA VAL A 250 -10.91 -0.06 -8.65
C VAL A 250 -9.91 -1.20 -8.79
N PHE A 251 -8.65 -0.94 -8.47
CA PHE A 251 -7.66 -1.97 -8.17
C PHE A 251 -7.30 -1.90 -6.70
N GLY A 252 -7.05 -3.04 -6.08
CA GLY A 252 -6.66 -3.07 -4.68
C GLY A 252 -6.43 -4.47 -4.13
N ARG A 253 -6.36 -4.54 -2.81
CA ARG A 253 -6.10 -5.79 -2.09
C ARG A 253 -7.30 -6.20 -1.26
N MET A 254 -7.64 -7.46 -1.41
CA MET A 254 -8.68 -8.05 -0.57
C MET A 254 -8.12 -8.43 0.80
N VAL A 255 -8.83 -8.05 1.84
CA VAL A 255 -8.51 -8.34 3.24
C VAL A 255 -9.55 -9.31 3.80
N PHE A 256 -9.05 -10.32 4.48
CA PHE A 256 -9.83 -11.32 5.23
C PHE A 256 -9.63 -11.08 6.73
N ASP A 257 -10.25 -11.90 7.52
CA ASP A 257 -10.06 -11.93 8.98
C ASP A 257 -10.31 -10.59 9.66
N LEU A 258 -11.37 -9.91 9.20
CA LEU A 258 -11.83 -8.66 9.79
C LEU A 258 -12.33 -8.90 11.22
N SER A 259 -12.16 -7.90 12.08
CA SER A 259 -12.67 -7.96 13.45
C SER A 259 -14.19 -8.18 13.46
N LYS A 260 -14.70 -8.70 14.55
CA LYS A 260 -16.14 -8.93 14.71
C LYS A 260 -16.92 -7.63 14.57
N GLU A 261 -16.41 -6.56 15.13
CA GLU A 261 -17.00 -5.21 15.11
C GLU A 261 -17.05 -4.67 13.67
N GLU A 262 -15.96 -4.82 12.92
CA GLU A 262 -15.89 -4.38 11.52
C GLU A 262 -16.84 -5.18 10.62
N ARG A 263 -16.97 -6.47 10.85
CA ARG A 263 -17.92 -7.32 10.13
C ARG A 263 -19.38 -6.91 10.40
N TYR A 264 -19.74 -6.59 11.64
CA TYR A 264 -21.07 -6.07 11.96
C TYR A 264 -21.31 -4.72 11.29
N LYS A 265 -20.36 -3.78 11.39
CA LYS A 265 -20.45 -2.48 10.71
C LYS A 265 -20.67 -2.63 9.20
N ALA A 266 -19.94 -3.52 8.54
CA ALA A 266 -20.09 -3.78 7.11
C ALA A 266 -21.47 -4.34 6.76
N LEU A 267 -22.02 -5.24 7.58
CA LEU A 267 -23.38 -5.77 7.40
C LEU A 267 -24.44 -4.67 7.57
N ASP A 268 -24.30 -3.81 8.55
CA ASP A 268 -25.21 -2.69 8.76
C ASP A 268 -25.18 -1.71 7.58
N LEU A 269 -24.00 -1.39 7.04
CA LEU A 269 -23.85 -0.57 5.84
C LEU A 269 -24.50 -1.22 4.61
N LEU A 270 -24.33 -2.54 4.43
CA LEU A 270 -24.99 -3.28 3.34
C LEU A 270 -26.52 -3.26 3.49
N VAL A 271 -27.04 -3.43 4.71
CA VAL A 271 -28.48 -3.31 4.98
C VAL A 271 -28.97 -1.90 4.67
N ALA A 272 -28.27 -0.87 5.12
CA ALA A 272 -28.63 0.52 4.86
C ALA A 272 -28.70 0.83 3.35
N LYS A 273 -27.79 0.26 2.56
CA LYS A 273 -27.77 0.44 1.10
C LYS A 273 -28.85 -0.34 0.36
N TYR A 274 -29.02 -1.64 0.70
CA TYR A 274 -29.87 -2.54 -0.10
C TYR A 274 -31.25 -2.85 0.50
N SER A 275 -31.43 -2.53 1.77
CA SER A 275 -32.68 -2.83 2.51
C SER A 275 -33.02 -1.72 3.51
N PRO A 276 -33.04 -0.42 3.09
CA PRO A 276 -33.21 0.70 4.03
C PRO A 276 -34.54 0.65 4.81
N GLY A 277 -35.59 0.05 4.24
CA GLY A 277 -36.90 -0.13 4.92
C GLY A 277 -36.93 -1.25 5.96
N PHE A 278 -35.86 -2.01 6.14
CA PHE A 278 -35.80 -3.20 7.00
C PHE A 278 -34.73 -3.12 8.09
N VAL A 279 -34.20 -1.94 8.38
CA VAL A 279 -33.11 -1.74 9.34
C VAL A 279 -33.48 -2.28 10.74
N ASP A 280 -34.70 -2.01 11.20
CA ASP A 280 -35.18 -2.40 12.55
C ASP A 280 -35.18 -3.93 12.79
N ILE A 281 -35.39 -4.71 11.73
CA ILE A 281 -35.45 -6.19 11.82
C ILE A 281 -34.13 -6.84 11.40
N SER A 282 -33.25 -6.10 10.75
CA SER A 282 -31.98 -6.61 10.18
C SER A 282 -31.08 -7.23 11.23
N GLN A 283 -31.01 -6.67 12.44
CA GLN A 283 -30.16 -7.16 13.52
C GLN A 283 -30.45 -8.60 13.92
N LYS A 284 -31.74 -8.98 13.95
CA LYS A 284 -32.14 -10.39 14.22
C LYS A 284 -31.64 -11.31 13.11
N TYR A 285 -31.75 -10.87 11.85
CA TYR A 285 -31.30 -11.62 10.70
C TYR A 285 -29.77 -11.75 10.66
N ILE A 286 -29.05 -10.64 10.85
CA ILE A 286 -27.59 -10.60 10.92
C ILE A 286 -27.11 -11.58 11.99
N ASN A 287 -27.60 -11.47 13.22
CA ASN A 287 -27.19 -12.35 14.32
C ASN A 287 -27.42 -13.84 14.03
N LYS A 288 -28.51 -14.18 13.38
CA LYS A 288 -28.82 -15.57 13.00
C LYS A 288 -27.87 -16.11 11.93
N SER A 289 -27.44 -15.29 10.99
CA SER A 289 -26.62 -15.69 9.82
C SER A 289 -25.13 -15.37 9.93
N PHE A 290 -24.72 -14.60 10.94
CA PHE A 290 -23.36 -14.08 11.09
C PHE A 290 -22.27 -15.14 10.98
N HIS A 291 -22.47 -16.31 11.58
CA HIS A 291 -21.52 -17.41 11.56
C HIS A 291 -21.37 -18.11 10.20
N LYS A 292 -22.32 -17.90 9.28
CA LYS A 292 -22.33 -18.45 7.90
C LYS A 292 -21.94 -17.40 6.86
N THR A 293 -21.85 -16.13 7.25
CA THR A 293 -21.56 -15.01 6.35
C THR A 293 -20.14 -14.53 6.53
N ASN A 294 -19.36 -14.57 5.47
CA ASN A 294 -18.04 -13.95 5.44
C ASN A 294 -18.13 -12.53 4.91
N ILE A 295 -17.28 -11.65 5.44
CA ILE A 295 -17.12 -10.27 4.97
C ILE A 295 -15.71 -10.12 4.45
N LEU A 296 -15.60 -9.57 3.25
CA LEU A 296 -14.35 -9.20 2.61
C LEU A 296 -14.27 -7.69 2.50
N ARG A 297 -13.08 -7.13 2.70
CA ARG A 297 -12.78 -5.71 2.47
C ARG A 297 -11.77 -5.58 1.34
N LEU A 298 -12.08 -4.78 0.34
CA LEU A 298 -11.15 -4.37 -0.72
C LEU A 298 -10.60 -3.00 -0.37
N ASP A 299 -9.33 -2.93 0.01
CA ASP A 299 -8.62 -1.68 0.21
C ASP A 299 -8.15 -1.13 -1.14
N MET A 300 -8.63 0.06 -1.52
CA MET A 300 -8.36 0.66 -2.83
C MET A 300 -6.92 1.16 -2.92
N GLU A 301 -6.17 0.65 -3.88
CA GLU A 301 -4.83 1.13 -4.26
C GLU A 301 -4.88 2.12 -5.43
N HIS A 302 -5.82 1.92 -6.36
CA HIS A 302 -6.02 2.79 -7.52
C HIS A 302 -7.49 2.85 -7.93
N LEU A 303 -7.93 4.04 -8.33
CA LEU A 303 -9.27 4.30 -8.86
C LEU A 303 -9.16 5.03 -10.20
N SER A 304 -9.89 4.56 -11.20
CA SER A 304 -10.03 5.24 -12.48
C SER A 304 -11.48 5.23 -12.95
N GLY A 305 -11.94 6.35 -13.48
CA GLY A 305 -13.26 6.51 -14.04
C GLY A 305 -13.23 6.81 -15.52
N LYS A 306 -14.15 6.22 -16.27
CA LYS A 306 -14.23 6.40 -17.71
C LYS A 306 -15.67 6.64 -18.14
N ASN A 307 -15.88 7.62 -19.05
CA ASN A 307 -17.18 7.85 -19.66
C ASN A 307 -17.07 8.11 -21.17
N LYS A 308 -18.16 7.86 -21.86
CA LYS A 308 -18.48 8.42 -23.17
C LYS A 308 -19.87 9.03 -23.10
N LYS A 309 -19.98 10.35 -23.34
CA LYS A 309 -21.26 11.04 -23.44
C LYS A 309 -21.99 10.65 -24.72
N SER A 310 -23.32 10.78 -24.71
CA SER A 310 -24.17 10.62 -25.87
C SER A 310 -24.06 11.79 -26.81
#